data_a49a4cb5d415cbe9ab06d95cd67da51f
#
_entry.id   a49a4cb5d415cbe9ab06d95cd67da51f
#
_cell.length_a   1.000
_cell.length_b   1.000
_cell.length_c   1.000
_cell.angle_alpha   90.00
_cell.angle_beta   90.00
_cell.angle_gamma   90.00
#
_symmetry.space_group_name_H-M   'P 1'
#
loop_
_entity.id
_entity.type
_entity.pdbx_description
1 polymer ?
#
loop_
_entity_poly.entity_id
_entity_poly.type
_entity_poly.pdbx_seq_one_letter_code
_entity_poly.pdbx_strand_id
1 'polypeptide(L)'
;MDELIKKKLARNWFKTLQEVICQEIEELEGEKNIFKIKNWERGKKSNEGGGQFRILENGKIFEKVGVNFSEVYGKFSKEFRSRIPGGDKSPKFWAAGISIV
;
A
#
# COMPACT_ATOMS: atom_id res chain seq x y z
N MET A 1 10.06 -20.60 5.18
CA MET A 1 8.66 -20.21 4.91
C MET A 1 8.49 -19.98 3.42
N ASP A 2 7.42 -20.51 2.88
CA ASP A 2 7.06 -20.36 1.47
C ASP A 2 6.88 -18.90 1.08
N GLU A 3 7.34 -18.53 -0.11
CA GLU A 3 7.23 -17.19 -0.68
C GLU A 3 5.77 -16.71 -0.71
N LEU A 4 4.85 -17.58 -1.12
CA LEU A 4 3.43 -17.24 -1.20
C LEU A 4 2.85 -16.91 0.19
N ILE A 5 3.24 -17.66 1.20
CA ILE A 5 2.81 -17.43 2.57
C ILE A 5 3.38 -16.10 3.09
N LYS A 6 4.64 -15.81 2.81
CA LYS A 6 5.28 -14.55 3.20
C LYS A 6 4.54 -13.35 2.60
N LYS A 7 4.21 -13.41 1.32
CA LYS A 7 3.48 -12.34 0.63
C LYS A 7 2.11 -12.13 1.23
N LYS A 8 1.40 -13.21 1.53
CA LYS A 8 0.07 -13.16 2.13
C LYS A 8 0.11 -12.53 3.54
N LEU A 9 1.07 -12.94 4.35
CA LEU A 9 1.24 -12.39 5.70
C LEU A 9 1.58 -10.91 5.66
N ALA A 10 2.50 -10.51 4.80
CA ALA A 10 2.89 -9.11 4.65
C ALA A 10 1.70 -8.25 4.18
N ARG A 11 0.98 -8.71 3.17
CA ARG A 11 -0.20 -8.02 2.66
C ARG A 11 -1.25 -7.81 3.76
N ASN A 12 -1.57 -8.87 4.48
CA ASN A 12 -2.58 -8.81 5.52
C ASN A 12 -2.15 -7.90 6.67
N TRP A 13 -0.88 -7.91 7.01
CA TRP A 13 -0.35 -7.03 8.04
C TRP A 13 -0.46 -5.57 7.64
N PHE A 14 -0.09 -5.21 6.41
CA PHE A 14 -0.17 -3.83 5.95
C PHE A 14 -1.61 -3.34 5.84
N LYS A 15 -2.54 -4.20 5.44
CA LYS A 15 -3.96 -3.86 5.43
C LYS A 15 -4.49 -3.59 6.84
N THR A 16 -4.12 -4.45 7.78
CA THR A 16 -4.49 -4.28 9.19
C THR A 16 -3.91 -2.99 9.74
N LEU A 17 -2.66 -2.71 9.43
CA LEU A 17 -1.98 -1.51 9.88
C LEU A 17 -2.66 -0.25 9.35
N GLN A 18 -3.07 -0.24 8.08
CA GLN A 18 -3.85 0.86 7.51
C GLN A 18 -5.13 1.10 8.31
N GLU A 19 -5.86 0.04 8.62
CA GLU A 19 -7.09 0.11 9.39
C GLU A 19 -6.85 0.69 10.80
N VAL A 20 -5.84 0.17 11.50
CA VAL A 20 -5.48 0.62 12.84
C VAL A 20 -5.09 2.09 12.85
N ILE A 21 -4.26 2.51 11.90
CA ILE A 21 -3.81 3.90 11.81
C ILE A 21 -5.00 4.84 11.56
N CYS A 22 -5.88 4.48 10.65
CA CYS A 22 -7.06 5.30 10.36
C CYS A 22 -7.99 5.39 11.57
N GLN A 23 -8.20 4.29 12.28
CA GLN A 23 -9.02 4.28 13.49
C GLN A 23 -8.42 5.14 14.60
N GLU A 24 -7.11 5.08 14.78
CA GLU A 24 -6.44 5.91 15.80
C GLU A 24 -6.54 7.40 15.47
N ILE A 25 -6.42 7.76 14.21
CA ILE A 25 -6.56 9.15 13.76
C ILE A 25 -8.01 9.62 13.95
N GLU A 26 -8.98 8.78 13.61
CA GLU A 26 -10.40 9.09 13.83
C GLU A 26 -10.70 9.29 15.31
N GLU A 27 -10.10 8.50 16.18
CA GLU A 27 -10.26 8.63 17.61
C GLU A 27 -9.70 9.97 18.11
N LEU A 28 -8.53 10.37 17.63
CA LEU A 28 -7.96 11.68 17.93
C LEU A 28 -8.86 12.83 17.45
N GLU A 29 -9.45 12.69 16.28
CA GLU A 29 -10.39 13.67 15.72
C GLU A 29 -11.74 13.69 16.47
N GLY A 30 -12.04 12.63 17.21
CA GLY A 30 -13.32 12.49 17.90
C GLY A 30 -14.49 12.16 16.98
N GLU A 31 -14.23 11.60 15.83
CA GLU A 31 -15.24 11.32 14.81
C GLU A 31 -14.89 10.04 14.04
N LYS A 32 -15.89 9.24 13.70
CA LYS A 32 -15.71 7.98 12.98
C LYS A 32 -16.07 8.13 11.49
N ASN A 33 -15.49 7.26 10.66
CA ASN A 33 -15.80 7.15 9.24
C ASN A 33 -15.56 8.44 8.47
N ILE A 34 -14.51 9.16 8.82
CA ILE A 34 -14.16 10.43 8.20
C ILE A 34 -13.13 10.32 7.08
N PHE A 35 -12.54 9.14 6.90
CA PHE A 35 -11.65 8.88 5.77
C PHE A 35 -12.45 8.53 4.53
N LYS A 36 -12.13 9.21 3.43
CA LYS A 36 -12.65 8.83 2.11
C LYS A 36 -11.77 7.73 1.56
N ILE A 37 -12.38 6.70 1.00
CA ILE A 37 -11.68 5.52 0.52
C ILE A 37 -11.69 5.51 -1.00
N LYS A 38 -10.51 5.35 -1.60
CA LYS A 38 -10.35 5.23 -3.03
C LYS A 38 -9.50 4.02 -3.35
N ASN A 39 -10.07 3.07 -4.07
CA ASN A 39 -9.32 1.93 -4.58
C ASN A 39 -8.66 2.32 -5.89
N TRP A 40 -7.46 1.82 -6.13
CA TRP A 40 -6.73 2.12 -7.36
C TRP A 40 -6.04 0.88 -7.90
N GLU A 41 -5.80 0.88 -9.19
CA GLU A 41 -5.10 -0.19 -9.89
C GLU A 41 -3.85 0.39 -10.55
N ARG A 42 -2.78 -0.41 -10.56
CA ARG A 42 -1.55 -0.03 -11.22
C ARG A 42 -1.65 -0.43 -12.69
N GLY A 43 -1.36 0.52 -13.59
CA GLY A 43 -1.38 0.28 -15.02
C GLY A 43 -2.78 0.12 -15.59
N LYS A 44 -2.85 -0.27 -16.86
CA LYS A 44 -4.11 -0.45 -17.59
C LYS A 44 -4.67 -1.87 -17.47
N LYS A 45 -3.85 -2.80 -17.00
CA LYS A 45 -4.21 -4.21 -16.83
C LYS A 45 -4.33 -4.52 -15.34
N SER A 46 -5.37 -5.26 -14.98
CA SER A 46 -5.62 -5.63 -13.58
C SER A 46 -4.58 -6.58 -12.97
N ASN A 47 -3.60 -7.01 -13.75
CA ASN A 47 -2.59 -7.97 -13.30
C ASN A 47 -1.28 -7.34 -12.82
N GLU A 48 -1.27 -6.04 -12.56
CA GLU A 48 -0.08 -5.35 -12.03
C GLU A 48 -0.24 -4.92 -10.58
N GLY A 49 -1.36 -5.28 -9.95
CA GLY A 49 -1.65 -4.94 -8.58
C GLY A 49 -2.34 -3.60 -8.42
N GLY A 50 -2.38 -3.11 -7.20
CA GLY A 50 -3.04 -1.86 -6.88
C GLY A 50 -3.04 -1.64 -5.38
N GLY A 51 -4.01 -0.90 -4.90
CA GLY A 51 -4.11 -0.63 -3.48
C GLY A 51 -5.35 0.15 -3.10
N GLN A 52 -5.30 0.69 -1.89
CA GLN A 52 -6.39 1.48 -1.36
C GLN A 52 -5.82 2.72 -0.68
N PHE A 53 -6.27 3.87 -1.13
CA PHE A 53 -5.89 5.15 -0.56
C PHE A 53 -7.03 5.65 0.32
N ARG A 54 -6.71 6.00 1.55
CA ARG A 54 -7.65 6.59 2.49
C ARG A 54 -7.20 8.00 2.81
N ILE A 55 -8.10 8.97 2.66
CA ILE A 55 -7.78 10.37 2.84
C ILE A 55 -8.76 11.05 3.79
N LEU A 56 -8.22 11.82 4.73
CA LEU A 56 -8.97 12.69 5.62
C LEU A 56 -8.61 14.11 5.27
N GLU A 57 -9.62 14.98 5.12
CA GLU A 57 -9.41 16.39 4.86
C GLU A 57 -10.23 17.24 5.82
N ASN A 58 -9.71 18.41 6.15
CA ASN A 58 -10.38 19.39 6.99
C ASN A 58 -10.77 18.85 8.39
N GLY A 59 -9.88 18.07 8.98
CA GLY A 59 -10.06 17.60 10.34
C GLY A 59 -9.87 18.73 11.37
N LYS A 60 -10.30 18.48 12.59
CA LYS A 60 -10.14 19.44 13.68
C LYS A 60 -8.68 19.52 14.13
N ILE A 61 -7.97 18.40 14.08
CA ILE A 61 -6.57 18.29 14.52
C ILE A 61 -5.66 18.25 13.29
N PHE A 62 -6.01 17.41 12.29
CA PHE A 62 -5.24 17.25 11.08
C PHE A 62 -5.92 17.95 9.90
N GLU A 63 -5.18 18.78 9.23
CA GLU A 63 -5.67 19.42 8.01
C GLU A 63 -5.87 18.40 6.91
N LYS A 64 -4.93 17.49 6.77
CA LYS A 64 -5.00 16.42 5.78
C LYS A 64 -4.16 15.23 6.20
N VAL A 65 -4.69 14.03 6.01
CA VAL A 65 -3.96 12.78 6.25
C VAL A 65 -4.23 11.85 5.08
N GLY A 66 -3.18 11.26 4.54
CA GLY A 66 -3.29 10.20 3.55
C GLY A 66 -2.65 8.92 4.09
N VAL A 67 -3.38 7.82 4.01
CA VAL A 67 -2.87 6.49 4.38
C VAL A 67 -3.10 5.57 3.19
N ASN A 68 -2.02 5.13 2.57
CA ASN A 68 -2.08 4.34 1.36
C ASN A 68 -1.50 2.96 1.57
N PHE A 69 -2.28 1.94 1.24
CA PHE A 69 -1.82 0.56 1.13
C PHE A 69 -1.59 0.24 -0.34
N SER A 70 -0.47 -0.42 -0.64
CA SER A 70 -0.17 -0.86 -1.99
C SER A 70 0.36 -2.29 -2.01
N GLU A 71 -0.05 -3.00 -3.04
CA GLU A 71 0.52 -4.29 -3.39
C GLU A 71 0.66 -4.31 -4.91
N VAL A 72 1.89 -4.29 -5.39
CA VAL A 72 2.18 -4.18 -6.82
C VAL A 72 3.14 -5.27 -7.24
N TYR A 73 3.06 -5.65 -8.49
CA TYR A 73 3.91 -6.67 -9.08
C TYR A 73 4.07 -6.40 -10.56
N GLY A 74 5.12 -6.94 -11.14
CA GLY A 74 5.43 -6.70 -12.52
C GLY A 74 6.80 -7.25 -12.90
N LYS A 75 7.38 -6.65 -13.93
CA LYS A 75 8.70 -7.02 -14.41
C LYS A 75 9.58 -5.78 -14.52
N PHE A 76 10.83 -5.91 -14.08
CA PHE A 76 11.82 -4.85 -14.26
C PHE A 76 12.26 -4.79 -15.70
N SER A 77 12.60 -3.58 -16.19
CA SER A 77 13.26 -3.41 -17.47
C SER A 77 14.68 -4.03 -17.40
N LYS A 78 15.24 -4.36 -18.57
CA LYS A 78 16.58 -4.94 -18.64
C LYS A 78 17.64 -4.04 -17.99
N GLU A 79 17.52 -2.73 -18.15
CA GLU A 79 18.44 -1.75 -17.58
C GLU A 79 18.36 -1.70 -16.07
N PHE A 80 17.14 -1.76 -15.55
CA PHE A 80 16.90 -1.64 -14.12
C PHE A 80 17.31 -2.91 -13.36
N ARG A 81 17.20 -4.08 -13.99
CA ARG A 81 17.56 -5.37 -13.38
C ARG A 81 19.00 -5.40 -12.87
N SER A 82 19.92 -4.77 -13.61
CA SER A 82 21.34 -4.76 -13.26
C SER A 82 21.64 -3.90 -12.02
N ARG A 83 20.70 -3.05 -11.60
CA ARG A 83 20.87 -2.11 -10.49
C ARG A 83 20.21 -2.56 -9.19
N ILE A 84 19.49 -3.67 -9.20
CA ILE A 84 18.72 -4.14 -8.06
C ILE A 84 19.25 -5.47 -7.56
N PRO A 85 19.41 -5.65 -6.23
CA PRO A 85 19.76 -6.95 -5.68
C PRO A 85 18.75 -8.03 -6.11
N GLY A 86 19.22 -9.13 -6.66
CA GLY A 86 18.38 -10.22 -7.14
C GLY A 86 17.77 -10.01 -8.52
N GLY A 87 17.94 -8.85 -9.13
CA GLY A 87 17.39 -8.55 -10.47
C GLY A 87 17.99 -9.41 -11.56
N ASP A 88 19.21 -9.89 -11.39
CA ASP A 88 19.87 -10.81 -12.29
C ASP A 88 19.27 -12.21 -12.29
N LYS A 89 18.60 -12.59 -11.19
CA LYS A 89 17.99 -13.90 -11.01
C LYS A 89 16.58 -13.97 -11.59
N SER A 90 15.83 -12.87 -11.49
CA SER A 90 14.47 -12.82 -12.02
C SER A 90 14.09 -11.40 -12.41
N PRO A 91 13.39 -11.21 -13.55
CA PRO A 91 12.86 -9.90 -13.90
C PRO A 91 11.61 -9.54 -13.09
N LYS A 92 10.98 -10.52 -12.46
CA LYS A 92 9.71 -10.33 -11.76
C LYS A 92 9.94 -9.71 -10.38
N PHE A 93 9.02 -8.84 -9.99
CA PHE A 93 9.02 -8.27 -8.65
C PHE A 93 7.64 -8.30 -8.04
N TRP A 94 7.62 -8.29 -6.73
CA TRP A 94 6.42 -8.06 -5.91
C TRP A 94 6.83 -7.12 -4.80
N ALA A 95 5.98 -6.15 -4.52
CA ALA A 95 6.21 -5.22 -3.43
C ALA A 95 4.88 -4.87 -2.78
N ALA A 96 4.90 -4.78 -1.45
CA ALA A 96 3.76 -4.30 -0.70
C ALA A 96 4.24 -3.30 0.33
N GLY A 97 3.37 -2.39 0.70
CA GLY A 97 3.74 -1.38 1.68
C GLY A 97 2.58 -0.53 2.11
N ILE A 98 2.88 0.31 3.09
CA ILE A 98 1.96 1.31 3.59
C ILE A 98 2.73 2.62 3.68
N SER A 99 2.07 3.71 3.29
CA SER A 99 2.64 5.05 3.44
C SER A 99 1.66 5.96 4.13
N ILE A 100 2.20 6.88 4.93
CA ILE A 100 1.42 7.86 5.69
C ILE A 100 1.98 9.23 5.40
N VAL A 101 1.10 10.15 5.06
CA VAL A 101 1.45 11.54 4.78
C VAL A 101 0.55 12.47 5.59
#